data_b1a968c4f836edb752feff9d31904937
#
_entry.id   b1a968c4f836edb752feff9d31904937
#
_cell.length_a   1.000
_cell.length_b   1.000
_cell.length_c   1.000
_cell.angle_alpha   90.00
_cell.angle_beta   90.00
_cell.angle_gamma   90.00
#
_symmetry.space_group_name_H-M   'P 1'
#
loop_
_entity.id
_entity.type
_entity.pdbx_description
1 polymer ?
#
loop_
_entity_poly.entity_id
_entity_poly.type
_entity_poly.pdbx_seq_one_letter_code
_entity_poly.pdbx_strand_id
1 'polypeptide(L)'
;QLIHQGTKLIPADFIGFTQSLHGNKDHQDKLISNFFAQTEALLNGKTEAEVQAEGTAKEIVPFKIFEGNKPTNTIFIKQLTPESLGKLIAMYEHKIFVQGVVWNVFSYDQFGVELGKQLATKILDEINTGSVTNHDASTLNLLNHYKKYS
;
A
#
# COMPACT_ATOMS: atom_id res chain seq x y z
N GLN A 1 -1.07 4.60 -11.31
CA GLN A 1 -0.46 5.87 -11.78
C GLN A 1 0.56 6.41 -10.78
N LEU A 2 0.24 6.50 -9.49
CA LEU A 2 1.14 7.03 -8.46
C LEU A 2 2.53 6.37 -8.44
N ILE A 3 2.60 5.03 -8.55
CA ILE A 3 3.88 4.29 -8.54
C ILE A 3 4.74 4.65 -9.75
N HIS A 4 4.14 4.88 -10.93
CA HIS A 4 4.85 5.23 -12.16
C HIS A 4 5.26 6.71 -12.23
N GLN A 5 4.36 7.63 -11.88
CA GLN A 5 4.50 9.06 -12.12
C GLN A 5 4.49 9.92 -10.85
N GLY A 6 4.33 9.31 -9.67
CA GLY A 6 4.34 10.04 -8.41
C GLY A 6 5.72 10.60 -8.07
N THR A 7 5.75 11.67 -7.27
CA THR A 7 6.97 12.35 -6.82
C THR A 7 7.75 11.61 -5.73
N LYS A 8 7.16 10.55 -5.16
CA LYS A 8 7.80 9.71 -4.13
C LYS A 8 8.21 8.38 -4.73
N LEU A 9 9.43 7.96 -4.42
CA LEU A 9 9.88 6.60 -4.75
C LEU A 9 9.18 5.61 -3.81
N ILE A 10 8.46 4.66 -4.40
CA ILE A 10 7.72 3.63 -3.68
C ILE A 10 8.24 2.27 -4.15
N PRO A 11 9.18 1.65 -3.44
CA PRO A 11 9.61 0.28 -3.73
C PRO A 11 8.42 -0.67 -3.61
N ALA A 12 8.27 -1.58 -4.58
CA ALA A 12 7.14 -2.49 -4.63
C ALA A 12 7.59 -3.96 -4.77
N ASP A 13 6.92 -4.84 -4.05
CA ASP A 13 7.06 -6.29 -4.22
C ASP A 13 5.94 -6.78 -5.15
N PHE A 14 6.32 -7.41 -6.26
CA PHE A 14 5.41 -8.07 -7.20
C PHE A 14 5.40 -9.56 -6.91
N ILE A 15 4.23 -10.11 -6.58
CA ILE A 15 4.07 -11.53 -6.27
C ILE A 15 3.29 -12.19 -7.40
N GLY A 16 3.89 -13.18 -8.05
CA GLY A 16 3.30 -13.93 -9.15
C GLY A 16 3.40 -15.44 -8.97
N PHE A 17 2.54 -16.16 -9.68
CA PHE A 17 2.49 -17.63 -9.63
C PHE A 17 2.60 -18.19 -11.06
N THR A 18 3.45 -19.21 -11.26
CA THR A 18 3.66 -19.80 -12.58
C THR A 18 2.52 -20.70 -13.04
N GLN A 19 1.73 -21.20 -12.09
CA GLN A 19 0.64 -22.13 -12.38
C GLN A 19 -0.69 -21.62 -11.81
N SER A 20 -1.74 -21.69 -12.63
CA SER A 20 -3.11 -21.41 -12.21
C SER A 20 -3.61 -22.49 -11.22
N LEU A 21 -4.40 -22.08 -10.23
CA LEU A 21 -5.13 -23.01 -9.34
C LEU A 21 -6.23 -23.78 -10.07
N HIS A 22 -6.83 -23.18 -11.07
CA HIS A 22 -8.05 -23.69 -11.74
C HIS A 22 -7.80 -24.20 -13.16
N GLY A 23 -6.52 -24.30 -13.58
CA GLY A 23 -6.17 -24.80 -14.91
C GLY A 23 -6.54 -23.89 -16.09
N ASN A 24 -7.05 -22.68 -15.84
CA ASN A 24 -7.38 -21.75 -16.91
C ASN A 24 -6.12 -21.05 -17.43
N LYS A 25 -5.55 -21.63 -18.49
CA LYS A 25 -4.29 -21.16 -19.07
C LYS A 25 -4.42 -19.77 -19.70
N ASP A 26 -5.50 -19.47 -20.40
CA ASP A 26 -5.70 -18.17 -21.03
C ASP A 26 -5.71 -17.01 -20.02
N HIS A 27 -6.43 -17.17 -18.91
CA HIS A 27 -6.44 -16.18 -17.84
C HIS A 27 -5.06 -16.07 -17.16
N GLN A 28 -4.39 -17.20 -16.95
CA GLN A 28 -3.05 -17.21 -16.35
C GLN A 28 -2.04 -16.46 -17.23
N ASP A 29 -2.04 -16.71 -18.54
CA ASP A 29 -1.13 -16.06 -19.47
C ASP A 29 -1.39 -14.54 -19.54
N LYS A 30 -2.66 -14.11 -19.54
CA LYS A 30 -3.04 -12.69 -19.47
C LYS A 30 -2.59 -12.03 -18.17
N LEU A 31 -2.75 -12.71 -17.03
CA LEU A 31 -2.32 -12.21 -15.73
C LEU A 31 -0.80 -12.03 -15.70
N ILE A 32 -0.06 -13.06 -16.12
CA ILE A 32 1.40 -13.06 -16.09
C ILE A 32 2.00 -12.08 -17.11
N SER A 33 1.39 -11.92 -18.30
CA SER A 33 1.82 -10.89 -19.24
C SER A 33 1.71 -9.48 -18.65
N ASN A 34 0.61 -9.17 -17.97
CA ASN A 34 0.46 -7.91 -17.25
C ASN A 34 1.45 -7.77 -16.09
N PHE A 35 1.69 -8.85 -15.34
CA PHE A 35 2.67 -8.87 -14.27
C PHE A 35 4.08 -8.47 -14.76
N PHE A 36 4.54 -9.06 -15.85
CA PHE A 36 5.84 -8.72 -16.45
C PHE A 36 5.85 -7.31 -17.05
N ALA A 37 4.79 -6.94 -17.76
CA ALA A 37 4.70 -5.61 -18.38
C ALA A 37 4.74 -4.47 -17.34
N GLN A 38 4.13 -4.66 -16.17
CA GLN A 38 4.16 -3.64 -15.10
C GLN A 38 5.56 -3.47 -14.51
N THR A 39 6.28 -4.56 -14.25
CA THR A 39 7.65 -4.48 -13.72
C THR A 39 8.61 -3.91 -14.77
N GLU A 40 8.45 -4.26 -16.03
CA GLU A 40 9.23 -3.72 -17.16
C GLU A 40 8.95 -2.21 -17.34
N ALA A 41 7.69 -1.78 -17.30
CA ALA A 41 7.32 -0.37 -17.40
C ALA A 41 7.88 0.47 -16.25
N LEU A 42 7.92 -0.07 -15.02
CA LEU A 42 8.52 0.59 -13.87
C LEU A 42 10.05 0.72 -13.99
N LEU A 43 10.70 -0.28 -14.59
CA LEU A 43 12.14 -0.27 -14.82
C LEU A 43 12.55 0.69 -15.94
N ASN A 44 11.96 0.53 -17.11
CA ASN A 44 12.38 1.23 -18.32
C ASN A 44 11.75 2.63 -18.45
N GLY A 45 10.51 2.77 -18.00
CA GLY A 45 9.73 3.98 -18.25
C GLY A 45 9.37 4.16 -19.72
N LYS A 46 9.18 5.42 -20.14
CA LYS A 46 8.90 5.83 -21.52
C LYS A 46 9.38 7.26 -21.74
N THR A 47 10.28 7.45 -22.68
CA THR A 47 10.89 8.74 -22.97
C THR A 47 9.96 9.66 -23.76
N GLU A 48 10.26 10.95 -23.76
CA GLU A 48 9.55 11.93 -24.56
C GLU A 48 9.63 11.60 -26.07
N ALA A 49 10.79 11.16 -26.54
CA ALA A 49 10.99 10.80 -27.96
C ALA A 49 10.12 9.62 -28.38
N GLU A 50 9.97 8.61 -27.53
CA GLU A 50 9.08 7.47 -27.79
C GLU A 50 7.61 7.89 -27.81
N VAL A 51 7.20 8.76 -26.89
CA VAL A 51 5.83 9.27 -26.84
C VAL A 51 5.50 10.12 -28.06
N GLN A 52 6.44 10.95 -28.54
CA GLN A 52 6.29 11.74 -29.75
C GLN A 52 6.23 10.86 -31.01
N ALA A 53 7.07 9.83 -31.08
CA ALA A 53 7.09 8.88 -32.20
C ALA A 53 5.76 8.11 -32.40
N GLU A 54 4.96 7.98 -31.32
CA GLU A 54 3.60 7.41 -31.37
C GLU A 54 2.54 8.36 -31.98
N GLY A 55 2.90 9.57 -32.37
CA GLY A 55 1.97 10.55 -32.89
C GLY A 55 1.12 11.23 -31.81
N THR A 56 1.57 11.22 -30.57
CA THR A 56 0.87 11.88 -29.46
C THR A 56 0.85 13.40 -29.67
N ALA A 57 -0.34 14.04 -29.47
CA ALA A 57 -0.48 15.50 -29.52
C ALA A 57 0.46 16.17 -28.52
N LYS A 58 1.10 17.27 -28.92
CA LYS A 58 2.15 17.95 -28.13
C LYS A 58 1.71 18.30 -26.70
N GLU A 59 0.46 18.68 -26.53
CA GLU A 59 -0.12 19.06 -25.24
C GLU A 59 -0.26 17.87 -24.28
N ILE A 60 -0.28 16.64 -24.83
CA ILE A 60 -0.46 15.38 -24.07
C ILE A 60 0.88 14.72 -23.77
N VAL A 61 1.92 14.99 -24.56
CA VAL A 61 3.24 14.38 -24.42
C VAL A 61 3.77 14.41 -22.97
N PRO A 62 3.75 15.55 -22.25
CA PRO A 62 4.31 15.61 -20.88
C PRO A 62 3.62 14.65 -19.89
N PHE A 63 2.35 14.35 -20.13
CA PHE A 63 1.55 13.47 -19.25
C PHE A 63 1.73 11.98 -19.54
N LYS A 64 2.39 11.64 -20.66
CA LYS A 64 2.66 10.26 -21.07
C LYS A 64 4.12 9.84 -20.87
N ILE A 65 4.96 10.72 -20.37
CA ILE A 65 6.35 10.39 -20.02
C ILE A 65 6.36 9.65 -18.70
N PHE A 66 7.15 8.59 -18.63
CA PHE A 66 7.41 7.80 -17.44
C PHE A 66 8.92 7.74 -17.19
N GLU A 67 9.35 8.17 -16.03
CA GLU A 67 10.79 8.26 -15.71
C GLU A 67 11.51 6.90 -15.72
N GLY A 68 10.80 5.83 -15.37
CA GLY A 68 11.42 4.53 -15.13
C GLY A 68 12.27 4.51 -13.85
N ASN A 69 13.20 3.56 -13.80
CA ASN A 69 14.12 3.37 -12.67
C ASN A 69 13.42 3.30 -11.30
N LYS A 70 12.20 2.75 -11.28
CA LYS A 70 11.43 2.51 -10.06
C LYS A 70 11.76 1.10 -9.55
N PRO A 71 12.35 0.95 -8.34
CA PRO A 71 12.80 -0.34 -7.84
C PRO A 71 11.62 -1.26 -7.53
N THR A 72 11.73 -2.50 -8.00
CA THR A 72 10.78 -3.56 -7.69
C THR A 72 11.51 -4.84 -7.31
N ASN A 73 10.89 -5.66 -6.46
CA ASN A 73 11.29 -7.05 -6.25
C ASN A 73 10.25 -7.96 -6.89
N THR A 74 10.70 -9.04 -7.51
CA THR A 74 9.81 -10.06 -8.05
C THR A 74 9.91 -11.33 -7.22
N ILE A 75 8.79 -11.74 -6.63
CA ILE A 75 8.63 -13.00 -5.92
C ILE A 75 7.79 -13.91 -6.81
N PHE A 76 8.43 -14.91 -7.43
CA PHE A 76 7.78 -15.76 -8.41
C PHE A 76 7.71 -17.19 -7.88
N ILE A 77 6.50 -17.66 -7.61
CA ILE A 77 6.21 -18.91 -6.89
C ILE A 77 5.53 -19.89 -7.87
N LYS A 78 5.75 -21.19 -7.69
CA LYS A 78 5.15 -22.19 -8.57
C LYS A 78 3.63 -22.11 -8.59
N GLN A 79 2.98 -22.13 -7.42
CA GLN A 79 1.52 -22.11 -7.31
C GLN A 79 1.11 -21.56 -5.94
N LEU A 80 -0.06 -20.91 -5.86
CA LEU A 80 -0.64 -20.49 -4.60
C LEU A 80 -1.27 -21.70 -3.90
N THR A 81 -0.59 -22.23 -2.91
CA THR A 81 -1.06 -23.31 -2.03
C THR A 81 -1.08 -22.81 -0.59
N PRO A 82 -1.76 -23.49 0.34
CA PRO A 82 -1.67 -23.16 1.77
C PRO A 82 -0.22 -23.09 2.27
N GLU A 83 0.65 -24.00 1.80
CA GLU A 83 2.07 -24.01 2.16
C GLU A 83 2.79 -22.76 1.61
N SER A 84 2.63 -22.43 0.34
CA SER A 84 3.29 -21.26 -0.25
C SER A 84 2.80 -19.95 0.34
N LEU A 85 1.50 -19.86 0.68
CA LEU A 85 0.94 -18.72 1.40
C LEU A 85 1.52 -18.60 2.80
N GLY A 86 1.62 -19.68 3.54
CA GLY A 86 2.26 -19.70 4.87
C GLY A 86 3.72 -19.25 4.81
N LYS A 87 4.47 -19.68 3.80
CA LYS A 87 5.86 -19.23 3.56
C LYS A 87 5.93 -17.72 3.26
N LEU A 88 4.99 -17.19 2.45
CA LEU A 88 4.92 -15.75 2.17
C LEU A 88 4.63 -14.94 3.44
N ILE A 89 3.67 -15.37 4.25
CA ILE A 89 3.33 -14.70 5.52
C ILE A 89 4.57 -14.68 6.43
N ALA A 90 5.19 -15.84 6.66
CA ALA A 90 6.38 -15.94 7.51
C ALA A 90 7.54 -15.06 6.98
N MET A 91 7.74 -15.01 5.66
CA MET A 91 8.75 -14.14 5.05
C MET A 91 8.50 -12.66 5.37
N TYR A 92 7.25 -12.20 5.28
CA TYR A 92 6.93 -10.80 5.60
C TYR A 92 7.01 -10.50 7.09
N GLU A 93 6.66 -11.44 7.97
CA GLU A 93 6.87 -11.31 9.41
C GLU A 93 8.35 -11.13 9.72
N HIS A 94 9.23 -11.97 9.15
CA HIS A 94 10.68 -11.83 9.28
C HIS A 94 11.20 -10.53 8.68
N LYS A 95 10.68 -10.10 7.51
CA LYS A 95 11.03 -8.81 6.89
C LYS A 95 10.74 -7.66 7.84
N ILE A 96 9.56 -7.60 8.45
CA ILE A 96 9.15 -6.55 9.40
C ILE A 96 10.06 -6.56 10.62
N PHE A 97 10.37 -7.74 11.17
CA PHE A 97 11.29 -7.87 12.29
C PHE A 97 12.68 -7.33 11.96
N VAL A 98 13.26 -7.76 10.84
CA VAL A 98 14.60 -7.32 10.40
C VAL A 98 14.62 -5.81 10.15
N GLN A 99 13.59 -5.27 9.50
CA GLN A 99 13.47 -3.82 9.29
C GLN A 99 13.41 -3.06 10.62
N GLY A 100 12.66 -3.58 11.60
CA GLY A 100 12.63 -3.00 12.94
C GLY A 100 14.00 -2.97 13.60
N VAL A 101 14.76 -4.06 13.50
CA VAL A 101 16.14 -4.11 14.02
C VAL A 101 17.05 -3.11 13.33
N VAL A 102 17.00 -3.06 11.98
CA VAL A 102 17.84 -2.14 11.17
C VAL A 102 17.49 -0.68 11.45
N TRP A 103 16.22 -0.35 11.63
CA TRP A 103 15.76 1.02 11.87
C TRP A 103 15.65 1.40 13.35
N ASN A 104 16.02 0.47 14.26
CA ASN A 104 15.90 0.65 15.70
C ASN A 104 14.47 1.01 16.14
N VAL A 105 13.49 0.28 15.62
CA VAL A 105 12.05 0.41 15.90
C VAL A 105 11.55 -0.86 16.57
N PHE A 106 10.69 -0.73 17.58
CA PHE A 106 10.04 -1.87 18.23
C PHE A 106 8.90 -2.40 17.35
N SER A 107 9.19 -3.39 16.50
CA SER A 107 8.27 -3.88 15.44
C SER A 107 6.95 -4.45 15.95
N TYR A 108 6.91 -4.94 17.19
CA TYR A 108 5.74 -5.63 17.75
C TYR A 108 5.15 -4.91 18.96
N ASP A 109 5.49 -3.63 19.17
CA ASP A 109 4.84 -2.81 20.18
C ASP A 109 3.44 -2.37 19.76
N GLN A 110 2.70 -1.83 20.71
CA GLN A 110 1.38 -1.25 20.50
C GLN A 110 1.28 0.20 21.01
N PHE A 111 2.39 0.86 21.28
CA PHE A 111 2.40 2.20 21.88
C PHE A 111 1.56 3.21 21.10
N GLY A 112 1.63 3.18 19.76
CA GLY A 112 0.81 4.04 18.92
C GLY A 112 -0.70 3.79 19.02
N VAL A 113 -1.12 2.59 19.41
CA VAL A 113 -2.52 2.20 19.58
C VAL A 113 -3.04 2.54 20.98
N GLU A 114 -2.17 2.55 21.99
CA GLU A 114 -2.55 2.74 23.39
C GLU A 114 -3.12 4.14 23.65
N LEU A 115 -2.54 5.18 23.05
CA LEU A 115 -3.03 6.55 23.18
C LEU A 115 -4.49 6.67 22.74
N GLY A 116 -4.83 6.09 21.59
CA GLY A 116 -6.20 6.08 21.07
C GLY A 116 -7.19 5.39 22.04
N LYS A 117 -6.78 4.27 22.66
CA LYS A 117 -7.60 3.54 23.63
C LYS A 117 -7.80 4.35 24.92
N GLN A 118 -6.74 5.00 25.42
CA GLN A 118 -6.83 5.87 26.61
C GLN A 118 -7.79 7.04 26.38
N LEU A 119 -7.68 7.71 25.22
CA LEU A 119 -8.57 8.80 24.85
C LEU A 119 -10.02 8.31 24.67
N ALA A 120 -10.23 7.15 24.04
CA ALA A 120 -11.55 6.57 23.85
C ALA A 120 -12.24 6.24 25.20
N THR A 121 -11.51 5.67 26.15
CA THR A 121 -12.04 5.40 27.49
C THR A 121 -12.48 6.69 28.19
N LYS A 122 -11.63 7.72 28.14
CA LYS A 122 -11.96 9.03 28.71
C LYS A 122 -13.21 9.64 28.06
N ILE A 123 -13.31 9.64 26.75
CA ILE A 123 -14.45 10.17 26.00
C ILE A 123 -15.71 9.36 26.29
N LEU A 124 -15.63 8.05 26.43
CA LEU A 124 -16.79 7.23 26.83
C LEU A 124 -17.33 7.59 28.21
N ASP A 125 -16.44 7.78 29.17
CA ASP A 125 -16.84 8.22 30.52
C ASP A 125 -17.51 9.60 30.48
N GLU A 126 -17.01 10.52 29.66
CA GLU A 126 -17.60 11.86 29.50
C GLU A 126 -18.95 11.83 28.78
N ILE A 127 -19.16 10.91 27.86
CA ILE A 127 -20.48 10.69 27.24
C ILE A 127 -21.48 10.19 28.30
N ASN A 128 -21.07 9.22 29.12
CA ASN A 128 -21.93 8.59 30.11
C ASN A 128 -22.27 9.53 31.27
N THR A 129 -21.32 10.33 31.72
CA THR A 129 -21.50 11.25 32.86
C THR A 129 -22.06 12.59 32.44
N GLY A 130 -22.02 12.94 31.16
CA GLY A 130 -22.40 14.26 30.67
C GLY A 130 -21.38 15.37 30.91
N SER A 131 -20.32 15.09 31.65
CA SER A 131 -19.27 16.06 32.04
C SER A 131 -18.15 16.03 30.99
N VAL A 132 -18.05 17.06 30.15
CA VAL A 132 -17.00 17.19 29.13
C VAL A 132 -15.85 17.99 29.73
N THR A 133 -14.64 17.43 29.65
CA THR A 133 -13.43 18.08 30.14
C THR A 133 -12.58 18.65 28.99
N ASN A 134 -11.29 18.77 29.18
CA ASN A 134 -10.39 19.47 28.28
C ASN A 134 -10.12 18.65 27.00
N HIS A 135 -10.75 19.01 25.88
CA HIS A 135 -10.53 18.49 24.55
C HIS A 135 -10.18 19.62 23.59
N ASP A 136 -9.59 19.27 22.44
CA ASP A 136 -9.47 20.21 21.33
C ASP A 136 -10.85 20.61 20.77
N ALA A 137 -10.89 21.74 20.06
CA ALA A 137 -12.15 22.31 19.57
C ALA A 137 -12.92 21.37 18.62
N SER A 138 -12.22 20.56 17.84
CA SER A 138 -12.85 19.60 16.92
C SER A 138 -13.55 18.48 17.69
N THR A 139 -12.83 17.84 18.62
CA THR A 139 -13.39 16.78 19.47
C THR A 139 -14.56 17.29 20.31
N LEU A 140 -14.43 18.48 20.89
CA LEU A 140 -15.51 19.12 21.68
C LEU A 140 -16.77 19.34 20.82
N ASN A 141 -16.64 19.87 19.63
CA ASN A 141 -17.76 20.08 18.73
C ASN A 141 -18.44 18.77 18.31
N LEU A 142 -17.67 17.73 18.04
CA LEU A 142 -18.20 16.41 17.70
C LEU A 142 -18.95 15.78 18.87
N LEU A 143 -18.44 15.87 20.10
CA LEU A 143 -19.10 15.39 21.31
C LEU A 143 -20.42 16.14 21.55
N ASN A 144 -20.45 17.46 21.44
CA ASN A 144 -21.64 18.25 21.57
C ASN A 144 -22.68 17.92 20.48
N HIS A 145 -22.22 17.71 19.25
CA HIS A 145 -23.10 17.29 18.16
C HIS A 145 -23.69 15.89 18.43
N TYR A 146 -22.88 14.94 18.85
CA TYR A 146 -23.35 13.60 19.20
C TYR A 146 -24.39 13.64 20.29
N LYS A 147 -24.12 14.35 21.42
CA LYS A 147 -25.05 14.48 22.54
C LYS A 147 -26.38 15.15 22.17
N LYS A 148 -26.40 16.01 21.16
CA LYS A 148 -27.64 16.68 20.72
C LYS A 148 -28.60 15.72 20.02
N TYR A 149 -28.10 14.63 19.40
CA TYR A 149 -28.90 13.72 18.58
C TYR A 149 -28.94 12.28 19.13
N SER A 150 -28.23 11.98 20.22
CA SER A 150 -28.32 10.71 20.94
C SER A 150 -29.36 10.82 22.09
#